data_633d0d44013e221581aa8e8cfbb60e06
#
_entry.id   633d0d44013e221581aa8e8cfbb60e06
#
_cell.length_a   1.000
_cell.length_b   1.000
_cell.length_c   1.000
_cell.angle_alpha   90.00
_cell.angle_beta   90.00
_cell.angle_gamma   90.00
#
_symmetry.space_group_name_H-M   'P 1'
#
loop_
_entity.id
_entity.type
_entity.pdbx_description
1 polymer ?
#
loop_
_entity_poly.entity_id
_entity_poly.type
_entity_poly.pdbx_seq_one_letter_code
_entity_poly.pdbx_strand_id
1 'polypeptide(L)'
;MSSVLRPVFEGFRLATIARRALRGPLRPSWDVPYEAFAAMMRTSGQQIWRLPLPVQRKMLATPRRRPLPGVVHYEPARLGGVRSEWVLPELAGVSSAGDAPTLLYMHGGGYALGSIATHRPFVARLALAAKLRAISIDYRRSPEHPFPAAADDAYAAYEALTRQVDPATSGPPSSAS
;
A
#
# COMPACT_ATOMS: atom_id res chain seq x y z
N MET A 1 1.69 15.03 10.46
CA MET A 1 0.23 14.91 10.65
C MET A 1 -0.38 16.18 10.10
N SER A 2 -1.42 16.08 9.24
CA SER A 2 -2.08 17.27 8.69
C SER A 2 -2.73 18.09 9.82
N SER A 3 -2.85 19.42 9.63
CA SER A 3 -3.45 20.35 10.62
C SER A 3 -4.85 19.91 11.10
N VAL A 4 -5.60 19.21 10.27
CA VAL A 4 -6.95 18.71 10.57
C VAL A 4 -6.94 17.44 11.44
N LEU A 5 -5.97 16.56 11.27
CA LEU A 5 -5.91 15.29 12.02
C LEU A 5 -5.35 15.47 13.45
N ARG A 6 -4.61 16.53 13.67
CA ARG A 6 -3.99 16.79 14.99
C ARG A 6 -5.03 17.02 16.10
N PRO A 7 -6.03 17.90 15.95
CA PRO A 7 -7.03 18.09 17.00
C PRO A 7 -7.89 16.84 17.23
N VAL A 8 -8.22 16.08 16.19
CA VAL A 8 -8.96 14.82 16.32
C VAL A 8 -8.14 13.81 17.13
N PHE A 9 -6.86 13.64 16.81
CA PHE A 9 -5.98 12.75 17.57
C PHE A 9 -5.83 13.18 19.03
N GLU A 10 -5.71 14.48 19.32
CA GLU A 10 -5.63 14.98 20.69
C GLU A 10 -6.91 14.69 21.48
N GLY A 11 -8.08 14.76 20.86
CA GLY A 11 -9.34 14.34 21.48
C GLY A 11 -9.31 12.86 21.90
N PHE A 12 -8.86 11.97 21.02
CA PHE A 12 -8.68 10.56 21.34
C PHE A 12 -7.62 10.33 22.43
N ARG A 13 -6.55 11.13 22.44
CA ARG A 13 -5.50 11.04 23.45
C ARG A 13 -6.01 11.41 24.84
N LEU A 14 -6.76 12.51 24.97
CA LEU A 14 -7.38 12.93 26.22
C LEU A 14 -8.40 11.89 26.73
N ALA A 15 -9.26 11.38 25.86
CA ALA A 15 -10.20 10.31 26.19
C ALA A 15 -9.49 9.03 26.67
N THR A 16 -8.36 8.70 26.05
CA THR A 16 -7.52 7.56 26.44
C THR A 16 -6.91 7.77 27.82
N ILE A 17 -6.40 8.96 28.13
CA ILE A 17 -5.83 9.30 29.45
C ILE A 17 -6.92 9.14 30.52
N ALA A 18 -8.10 9.73 30.32
CA ALA A 18 -9.21 9.63 31.27
C ALA A 18 -9.66 8.17 31.50
N ARG A 19 -9.77 7.40 30.42
CA ARG A 19 -10.12 5.98 30.51
C ARG A 19 -9.05 5.19 31.28
N ARG A 20 -7.76 5.43 31.02
CA ARG A 20 -6.64 4.74 31.71
C ARG A 20 -6.60 5.05 33.20
N ALA A 21 -6.92 6.26 33.60
CA ALA A 21 -7.02 6.63 35.02
C ALA A 21 -8.11 5.84 35.77
N LEU A 22 -9.21 5.48 35.07
CA LEU A 22 -10.32 4.75 35.67
C LEU A 22 -10.20 3.21 35.55
N ARG A 23 -9.60 2.70 34.45
CA ARG A 23 -9.66 1.27 34.10
C ARG A 23 -8.31 0.65 33.79
N GLY A 24 -7.22 1.41 33.90
CA GLY A 24 -5.89 0.98 33.50
C GLY A 24 -5.68 0.89 31.97
N PRO A 25 -4.50 0.49 31.50
CA PRO A 25 -4.20 0.30 30.08
C PRO A 25 -4.98 -0.88 29.49
N LEU A 26 -5.33 -0.81 28.18
CA LEU A 26 -5.92 -1.95 27.46
C LEU A 26 -4.95 -3.12 27.36
N ARG A 27 -3.67 -2.82 27.22
CA ARG A 27 -2.56 -3.79 27.28
C ARG A 27 -1.39 -3.15 28.03
N PRO A 28 -0.67 -3.89 28.88
CA PRO A 28 0.46 -3.34 29.65
C PRO A 28 1.55 -2.72 28.78
N SER A 29 1.79 -3.28 27.58
CA SER A 29 2.82 -2.82 26.63
C SER A 29 2.42 -1.61 25.78
N TRP A 30 1.15 -1.16 25.88
CA TRP A 30 0.68 -0.04 25.05
C TRP A 30 0.82 1.28 25.81
N ASP A 31 1.43 2.26 25.17
CA ASP A 31 1.45 3.63 25.67
C ASP A 31 0.17 4.40 25.30
N VAL A 32 0.01 5.61 25.86
CA VAL A 32 -1.17 6.45 25.61
C VAL A 32 -1.31 6.84 24.12
N PRO A 33 -0.24 7.27 23.42
CA PRO A 33 -0.31 7.59 22.00
C PRO A 33 -0.78 6.40 21.14
N TYR A 34 -0.28 5.22 21.41
CA TYR A 34 -0.64 4.04 20.64
C TYR A 34 -2.11 3.62 20.87
N GLU A 35 -2.58 3.61 22.12
CA GLU A 35 -3.99 3.33 22.42
C GLU A 35 -4.92 4.37 21.79
N ALA A 36 -4.57 5.66 21.84
CA ALA A 36 -5.33 6.73 21.22
C ALA A 36 -5.38 6.56 19.70
N PHE A 37 -4.26 6.21 19.09
CA PHE A 37 -4.20 5.92 17.65
C PHE A 37 -5.06 4.71 17.28
N ALA A 38 -4.97 3.62 18.03
CA ALA A 38 -5.78 2.42 17.82
C ALA A 38 -7.29 2.71 17.97
N ALA A 39 -7.68 3.50 18.97
CA ALA A 39 -9.06 3.92 19.15
C ALA A 39 -9.57 4.80 18.00
N MET A 40 -8.75 5.76 17.55
CA MET A 40 -9.07 6.62 16.41
C MET A 40 -9.23 5.78 15.13
N MET A 41 -8.31 4.85 14.86
CA MET A 41 -8.38 3.99 13.68
C MET A 41 -9.62 3.09 13.70
N ARG A 42 -9.95 2.51 14.84
CA ARG A 42 -11.14 1.67 15.01
C ARG A 42 -12.41 2.47 14.72
N THR A 43 -12.57 3.63 15.36
CA THR A 43 -13.75 4.48 15.21
C THR A 43 -13.88 5.00 13.77
N SER A 44 -12.81 5.53 13.20
CA SER A 44 -12.80 6.03 11.82
C SER A 44 -13.06 4.91 10.82
N GLY A 45 -12.45 3.74 11.03
CA GLY A 45 -12.67 2.56 10.21
C GLY A 45 -14.14 2.14 10.20
N GLN A 46 -14.77 2.01 11.38
CA GLN A 46 -16.16 1.62 11.47
C GLN A 46 -17.11 2.59 10.75
N GLN A 47 -16.82 3.89 10.77
CA GLN A 47 -17.62 4.88 10.05
C GLN A 47 -17.42 4.78 8.53
N ILE A 48 -16.16 4.61 8.08
CA ILE A 48 -15.85 4.46 6.65
C ILE A 48 -16.53 3.23 6.06
N TRP A 49 -16.52 2.10 6.77
CA TRP A 49 -17.16 0.86 6.30
C TRP A 49 -18.69 0.94 6.17
N ARG A 50 -19.33 1.92 6.80
CA ARG A 50 -20.78 2.17 6.65
C ARG A 50 -21.12 3.00 5.40
N LEU A 51 -20.14 3.62 4.77
CA LEU A 51 -20.36 4.44 3.58
C LEU A 51 -20.54 3.54 2.34
N PRO A 52 -21.29 4.01 1.32
CA PRO A 52 -21.35 3.31 0.03
C PRO A 52 -19.96 3.13 -0.57
N LEU A 53 -19.72 1.99 -1.21
CA LEU A 53 -18.41 1.62 -1.76
C LEU A 53 -17.79 2.69 -2.70
N PRO A 54 -18.54 3.35 -3.59
CA PRO A 54 -17.99 4.43 -4.42
C PRO A 54 -17.43 5.60 -3.59
N VAL A 55 -18.07 5.93 -2.48
CA VAL A 55 -17.61 6.98 -1.55
C VAL A 55 -16.32 6.56 -0.87
N GLN A 56 -16.26 5.31 -0.38
CA GLN A 56 -15.04 4.75 0.22
C GLN A 56 -13.87 4.80 -0.77
N ARG A 57 -14.09 4.39 -2.02
CA ARG A 57 -13.07 4.42 -3.09
C ARG A 57 -12.59 5.84 -3.35
N LYS A 58 -13.50 6.81 -3.43
CA LYS A 58 -13.17 8.23 -3.64
C LYS A 58 -12.35 8.81 -2.48
N MET A 59 -12.70 8.49 -1.24
CA MET A 59 -11.95 8.94 -0.06
C MET A 59 -10.52 8.39 -0.04
N LEU A 60 -10.33 7.13 -0.42
CA LEU A 60 -9.02 6.50 -0.50
C LEU A 60 -8.19 6.99 -1.70
N ALA A 61 -8.84 7.36 -2.78
CA ALA A 61 -8.17 7.86 -3.99
C ALA A 61 -7.57 9.26 -3.82
N THR A 62 -7.88 9.97 -2.73
CA THR A 62 -7.34 11.31 -2.49
C THR A 62 -5.82 11.24 -2.27
N PRO A 63 -5.01 11.89 -3.13
CA PRO A 63 -3.56 11.79 -3.04
C PRO A 63 -3.05 12.41 -1.74
N ARG A 64 -2.44 11.62 -0.90
CA ARG A 64 -1.67 12.11 0.25
C ARG A 64 -0.24 12.34 -0.21
N ARG A 65 0.04 13.56 -0.65
CA ARG A 65 1.40 13.97 -1.07
C ARG A 65 2.32 14.00 0.14
N ARG A 66 3.11 12.96 0.33
CA ARG A 66 4.30 13.01 1.19
C ARG A 66 5.53 13.02 0.29
N PRO A 67 6.52 13.89 0.53
CA PRO A 67 7.76 13.88 -0.23
C PRO A 67 8.38 12.48 -0.23
N LEU A 68 8.89 12.06 -1.38
CA LEU A 68 9.66 10.83 -1.50
C LEU A 68 11.12 11.12 -1.14
N PRO A 69 11.85 10.14 -0.58
CA PRO A 69 13.28 10.29 -0.27
C PRO A 69 14.19 10.26 -1.50
N GLY A 70 13.62 10.22 -2.71
CA GLY A 70 14.34 10.17 -3.97
C GLY A 70 13.40 10.34 -5.16
N VAL A 71 13.95 10.38 -6.35
CA VAL A 71 13.21 10.47 -7.61
C VAL A 71 12.74 9.09 -8.03
N VAL A 72 11.50 9.02 -8.49
CA VAL A 72 10.87 7.78 -8.98
C VAL A 72 10.09 8.09 -10.25
N HIS A 73 10.34 7.32 -11.29
CA HIS A 73 9.61 7.37 -12.55
C HIS A 73 8.50 6.32 -12.56
N TYR A 74 7.42 6.62 -13.28
CA TYR A 74 6.26 5.74 -13.40
C TYR A 74 5.98 5.51 -14.87
N GLU A 75 5.96 4.25 -15.29
CA GLU A 75 5.70 3.86 -16.68
C GLU A 75 4.47 2.95 -16.75
N PRO A 76 3.45 3.30 -17.55
CA PRO A 76 2.32 2.42 -17.78
C PRO A 76 2.76 1.09 -18.39
N ALA A 77 2.14 -0.01 -17.96
CA ALA A 77 2.43 -1.35 -18.44
C ALA A 77 1.18 -2.23 -18.49
N ARG A 78 1.31 -3.40 -19.08
CA ARG A 78 0.34 -4.49 -18.99
C ARG A 78 1.08 -5.81 -18.78
N LEU A 79 0.67 -6.55 -17.76
CA LEU A 79 1.16 -7.89 -17.45
C LEU A 79 0.02 -8.90 -17.60
N GLY A 80 0.17 -9.87 -18.49
CA GLY A 80 -0.88 -10.87 -18.72
C GLY A 80 -2.25 -10.28 -19.06
N GLY A 81 -2.28 -9.13 -19.76
CA GLY A 81 -3.49 -8.36 -20.03
C GLY A 81 -3.96 -7.43 -18.90
N VAL A 82 -3.41 -7.57 -17.70
CA VAL A 82 -3.77 -6.76 -16.53
C VAL A 82 -3.09 -5.41 -16.59
N ARG A 83 -3.85 -4.33 -16.35
CA ARG A 83 -3.30 -2.98 -16.24
C ARG A 83 -2.28 -2.92 -15.12
N SER A 84 -1.10 -2.39 -15.42
CA SER A 84 0.03 -2.36 -14.51
C SER A 84 0.78 -1.03 -14.62
N GLU A 85 1.67 -0.77 -13.68
CA GLU A 85 2.54 0.40 -13.67
C GLU A 85 3.90 0.03 -13.09
N TRP A 86 4.96 0.29 -13.84
CA TRP A 86 6.31 0.25 -13.33
C TRP A 86 6.56 1.41 -12.37
N VAL A 87 7.29 1.14 -11.32
CA VAL A 87 7.77 2.09 -10.31
C VAL A 87 9.28 1.98 -10.26
N LEU A 88 9.97 2.93 -10.87
CA LEU A 88 11.38 2.89 -11.19
C LEU A 88 12.11 3.97 -10.37
N PRO A 89 12.79 3.62 -9.28
CA PRO A 89 13.71 4.55 -8.62
C PRO A 89 14.81 5.00 -9.57
N GLU A 90 15.17 6.28 -9.53
CA GLU A 90 16.31 6.82 -10.28
C GLU A 90 17.63 6.34 -9.64
N LEU A 91 18.01 5.12 -9.93
CA LEU A 91 19.21 4.44 -9.44
C LEU A 91 19.95 3.81 -10.63
N ALA A 92 21.28 3.75 -10.56
CA ALA A 92 22.08 3.11 -11.59
C ALA A 92 21.64 1.64 -11.78
N GLY A 93 21.37 1.26 -13.03
CA GLY A 93 20.97 -0.10 -13.40
C GLY A 93 19.50 -0.45 -13.17
N VAL A 94 18.66 0.47 -12.70
CA VAL A 94 17.22 0.25 -12.53
C VAL A 94 16.46 0.78 -13.74
N SER A 95 15.88 -0.12 -14.53
CA SER A 95 15.02 0.21 -15.67
C SER A 95 13.85 -0.77 -15.75
N SER A 96 12.85 -0.49 -16.59
CA SER A 96 11.76 -1.43 -16.86
C SER A 96 12.18 -2.63 -17.73
N ALA A 97 13.30 -2.51 -18.43
CA ALA A 97 13.84 -3.55 -19.29
C ALA A 97 14.85 -4.46 -18.54
N GLY A 98 15.07 -5.66 -19.10
CA GLY A 98 16.03 -6.65 -18.59
C GLY A 98 15.50 -7.47 -17.42
N ASP A 99 16.37 -8.25 -16.84
CA ASP A 99 16.13 -9.29 -15.83
C ASP A 99 16.51 -8.88 -14.40
N ALA A 100 16.59 -7.56 -14.15
CA ALA A 100 16.85 -7.07 -12.80
C ALA A 100 15.76 -7.53 -11.80
N PRO A 101 16.13 -7.78 -10.53
CA PRO A 101 15.18 -8.16 -9.49
C PRO A 101 14.00 -7.22 -9.44
N THR A 102 12.79 -7.80 -9.40
CA THR A 102 11.54 -7.06 -9.55
C THR A 102 10.59 -7.38 -8.39
N LEU A 103 10.03 -6.34 -7.77
CA LEU A 103 8.97 -6.45 -6.79
C LEU A 103 7.61 -6.40 -7.50
N LEU A 104 6.88 -7.50 -7.54
CA LEU A 104 5.47 -7.49 -7.94
C LEU A 104 4.60 -7.06 -6.76
N TYR A 105 3.83 -5.99 -6.95
CA TYR A 105 2.98 -5.45 -5.90
C TYR A 105 1.50 -5.54 -6.25
N MET A 106 0.74 -6.19 -5.39
CA MET A 106 -0.71 -6.30 -5.43
C MET A 106 -1.28 -5.44 -4.29
N HIS A 107 -2.06 -4.42 -4.63
CA HIS A 107 -2.57 -3.50 -3.63
C HIS A 107 -3.58 -4.16 -2.67
N GLY A 108 -3.60 -3.71 -1.43
CA GLY A 108 -4.62 -4.10 -0.45
C GLY A 108 -5.96 -3.40 -0.68
N GLY A 109 -6.97 -3.82 0.09
CA GLY A 109 -8.31 -3.21 0.08
C GLY A 109 -9.46 -4.21 0.03
N GLY A 110 -9.23 -5.48 0.47
CA GLY A 110 -10.26 -6.52 0.55
C GLY A 110 -10.90 -6.84 -0.80
N TYR A 111 -10.12 -6.77 -1.86
CA TYR A 111 -10.56 -6.98 -3.25
C TYR A 111 -11.64 -6.00 -3.75
N ALA A 112 -12.04 -5.04 -2.94
CA ALA A 112 -13.09 -4.07 -3.27
C ALA A 112 -12.56 -2.63 -3.33
N LEU A 113 -11.51 -2.32 -2.59
CA LEU A 113 -10.89 -1.01 -2.46
C LEU A 113 -9.46 -1.02 -3.00
N GLY A 114 -8.84 0.15 -3.02
CA GLY A 114 -7.47 0.31 -3.47
C GLY A 114 -7.34 0.44 -4.99
N SER A 115 -6.15 0.77 -5.43
CA SER A 115 -5.73 0.88 -6.84
C SER A 115 -4.22 1.15 -6.89
N ILE A 116 -3.62 1.09 -8.05
CA ILE A 116 -2.26 1.58 -8.29
C ILE A 116 -2.09 2.99 -7.70
N ALA A 117 -3.00 3.93 -8.01
CA ALA A 117 -2.88 5.32 -7.59
C ALA A 117 -2.90 5.51 -6.07
N THR A 118 -3.70 4.73 -5.33
CA THR A 118 -3.79 4.83 -3.87
C THR A 118 -2.54 4.31 -3.16
N HIS A 119 -1.84 3.34 -3.77
CA HIS A 119 -0.66 2.70 -3.20
C HIS A 119 0.67 3.20 -3.77
N ARG A 120 0.63 4.01 -4.85
CA ARG A 120 1.82 4.56 -5.52
C ARG A 120 2.86 5.15 -4.56
N PRO A 121 2.51 6.01 -3.56
CA PRO A 121 3.51 6.57 -2.64
C PRO A 121 4.13 5.53 -1.70
N PHE A 122 3.41 4.45 -1.39
CA PHE A 122 3.92 3.35 -0.58
C PHE A 122 4.90 2.49 -1.40
N VAL A 123 4.49 2.08 -2.61
CA VAL A 123 5.32 1.25 -3.50
C VAL A 123 6.60 1.99 -3.88
N ALA A 124 6.52 3.31 -4.15
CA ALA A 124 7.69 4.12 -4.42
C ALA A 124 8.71 4.11 -3.28
N ARG A 125 8.24 4.24 -2.02
CA ARG A 125 9.13 4.15 -0.85
C ARG A 125 9.75 2.77 -0.70
N LEU A 126 8.97 1.73 -0.95
CA LEU A 126 9.43 0.36 -0.87
C LEU A 126 10.50 0.08 -1.94
N ALA A 127 10.26 0.51 -3.17
CA ALA A 127 11.21 0.39 -4.28
C ALA A 127 12.53 1.14 -4.00
N LEU A 128 12.44 2.39 -3.49
CA LEU A 128 13.62 3.16 -3.10
C LEU A 128 14.40 2.51 -1.95
N ALA A 129 13.71 2.04 -0.92
CA ALA A 129 14.34 1.41 0.24
C ALA A 129 15.02 0.09 -0.12
N ALA A 130 14.38 -0.72 -0.95
CA ALA A 130 14.91 -1.99 -1.41
C ALA A 130 15.92 -1.85 -2.56
N LYS A 131 16.03 -0.65 -3.17
CA LYS A 131 16.84 -0.39 -4.38
C LYS A 131 16.47 -1.32 -5.54
N LEU A 132 15.18 -1.58 -5.69
CA LEU A 132 14.62 -2.47 -6.72
C LEU A 132 13.63 -1.70 -7.59
N ARG A 133 13.45 -2.16 -8.83
CA ARG A 133 12.26 -1.80 -9.60
C ARG A 133 11.05 -2.51 -9.02
N ALA A 134 9.88 -1.88 -9.10
CA ALA A 134 8.63 -2.52 -8.73
C ALA A 134 7.62 -2.40 -9.86
N ILE A 135 6.67 -3.32 -9.91
CA ILE A 135 5.52 -3.24 -10.79
C ILE A 135 4.25 -3.47 -9.99
N SER A 136 3.33 -2.52 -10.05
CA SER A 136 2.03 -2.59 -9.42
C SER A 136 0.97 -3.02 -10.43
N ILE A 137 0.05 -3.87 -10.03
CA ILE A 137 -1.08 -4.29 -10.87
C ILE A 137 -2.40 -3.70 -10.35
N ASP A 138 -3.32 -3.40 -11.28
CA ASP A 138 -4.67 -2.91 -11.01
C ASP A 138 -5.67 -4.01 -11.36
N TYR A 139 -5.69 -5.05 -10.53
CA TYR A 139 -6.56 -6.22 -10.74
C TYR A 139 -8.04 -5.85 -10.65
N ARG A 140 -8.91 -6.64 -11.28
CA ARG A 140 -10.36 -6.48 -11.25
C ARG A 140 -10.90 -6.62 -9.83
N ARG A 141 -11.83 -5.76 -9.44
CA ARG A 141 -12.33 -5.66 -8.06
C ARG A 141 -13.80 -6.01 -7.96
N SER A 142 -14.17 -6.53 -6.80
CA SER A 142 -15.56 -6.71 -6.39
C SER A 142 -16.23 -5.35 -6.07
N PRO A 143 -17.55 -5.23 -6.20
CA PRO A 143 -18.51 -6.26 -6.67
C PRO A 143 -18.60 -6.36 -8.19
N GLU A 144 -17.99 -5.46 -8.97
CA GLU A 144 -18.08 -5.43 -10.42
C GLU A 144 -17.52 -6.72 -11.05
N HIS A 145 -16.48 -7.27 -10.42
CA HIS A 145 -15.85 -8.52 -10.83
C HIS A 145 -15.64 -9.39 -9.57
N PRO A 146 -16.59 -10.29 -9.27
CA PRO A 146 -16.50 -11.14 -8.08
C PRO A 146 -15.38 -12.18 -8.22
N PHE A 147 -15.11 -12.89 -7.13
CA PHE A 147 -14.18 -14.02 -7.13
C PHE A 147 -14.52 -14.99 -8.27
N PRO A 148 -13.53 -15.52 -9.02
CA PRO A 148 -12.06 -15.42 -8.75
C PRO A 148 -11.33 -14.31 -9.52
N ALA A 149 -12.00 -13.33 -10.13
CA ALA A 149 -11.43 -12.39 -11.08
C ALA A 149 -10.11 -11.72 -10.61
N ALA A 150 -10.04 -11.29 -9.34
CA ALA A 150 -8.82 -10.69 -8.80
C ALA A 150 -7.66 -11.69 -8.68
N ALA A 151 -7.96 -12.93 -8.35
CA ALA A 151 -6.97 -13.98 -8.24
C ALA A 151 -6.44 -14.38 -9.63
N ASP A 152 -7.34 -14.49 -10.62
CA ASP A 152 -6.96 -14.78 -12.01
C ASP A 152 -6.06 -13.69 -12.58
N ASP A 153 -6.38 -12.42 -12.33
CA ASP A 153 -5.56 -11.28 -12.77
C ASP A 153 -4.19 -11.29 -12.09
N ALA A 154 -4.15 -11.57 -10.79
CA ALA A 154 -2.89 -11.64 -10.04
C ALA A 154 -1.99 -12.77 -10.57
N TYR A 155 -2.58 -13.93 -10.87
CA TYR A 155 -1.87 -15.08 -11.42
C TYR A 155 -1.35 -14.80 -12.84
N ALA A 156 -2.22 -14.26 -13.71
CA ALA A 156 -1.85 -13.90 -15.08
C ALA A 156 -0.71 -12.87 -15.12
N ALA A 157 -0.75 -11.88 -14.22
CA ALA A 157 0.32 -10.89 -14.10
C ALA A 157 1.62 -11.52 -13.60
N TYR A 158 1.55 -12.41 -12.61
CA TYR A 158 2.72 -13.12 -12.10
C TYR A 158 3.37 -13.98 -13.19
N GLU A 159 2.58 -14.80 -13.91
CA GLU A 159 3.11 -15.61 -15.02
C GLU A 159 3.73 -14.77 -16.13
N ALA A 160 3.11 -13.64 -16.48
CA ALA A 160 3.66 -12.76 -17.51
C ALA A 160 4.98 -12.12 -17.06
N LEU A 161 5.09 -11.77 -15.77
CA LEU A 161 6.32 -11.21 -15.23
C LEU A 161 7.45 -12.26 -15.18
N THR A 162 7.17 -13.47 -14.73
CA THR A 162 8.17 -14.56 -14.65
C THR A 162 8.71 -14.99 -16.01
N ARG A 163 7.92 -14.80 -17.09
CA ARG A 163 8.43 -15.00 -18.46
C ARG A 163 9.36 -13.88 -18.95
N GLN A 164 9.32 -12.71 -18.30
CA GLN A 164 10.15 -11.54 -18.66
C GLN A 164 11.40 -11.42 -17.78
N VAL A 165 11.37 -12.05 -16.59
CA VAL A 165 12.42 -11.96 -15.58
C VAL A 165 12.83 -13.38 -15.20
N ASP A 166 14.11 -13.71 -15.30
CA ASP A 166 14.60 -15.02 -14.85
C ASP A 166 14.39 -15.12 -13.33
N PRO A 167 13.62 -16.11 -12.84
CA PRO A 167 13.39 -16.30 -11.41
C PRO A 167 14.68 -16.52 -10.61
N ALA A 168 15.73 -17.06 -11.22
CA ALA A 168 17.02 -17.28 -10.59
C ALA A 168 17.77 -15.99 -10.25
N THR A 169 17.53 -14.91 -11.00
CA THR A 169 18.14 -13.58 -10.76
C THR A 169 17.30 -12.73 -9.80
N SER A 170 16.09 -13.17 -9.47
CA SER A 170 15.11 -12.45 -8.61
C SER A 170 15.26 -12.75 -7.13
N GLY A 171 16.28 -13.50 -6.71
CA GLY A 171 16.58 -13.80 -5.30
C GLY A 171 16.95 -12.54 -4.51
N PRO A 172 16.83 -12.57 -3.16
CA PRO A 172 17.27 -11.45 -2.33
C PRO A 172 18.75 -11.16 -2.63
N PRO A 173 19.15 -9.87 -2.63
CA PRO A 173 20.56 -9.53 -2.82
C PRO A 173 21.38 -10.30 -1.79
N SER A 174 22.38 -11.06 -2.26
CA SER A 174 23.29 -11.76 -1.37
C SER A 174 23.87 -10.73 -0.40
N SER A 175 23.73 -10.98 0.90
CA SER A 175 24.38 -10.20 1.92
C SER A 175 25.89 -10.25 1.63
N ALA A 176 26.39 -9.19 1.01
CA ALA A 176 27.84 -9.01 0.89
C ALA A 176 28.38 -8.86 2.30
N SER A 177 29.16 -9.82 2.69
CA SER A 177 30.00 -9.86 3.88
C SER A 177 31.02 -8.73 3.89
#